data_03328ffa43887a07effa7ddb719e407e
#
_entry.id   03328ffa43887a07effa7ddb719e407e
#
_cell.length_a   1.000
_cell.length_b   1.000
_cell.length_c   1.000
_cell.angle_alpha   90.00
_cell.angle_beta   90.00
_cell.angle_gamma   90.00
#
_symmetry.space_group_name_H-M   'P 1'
#
loop_
_entity.id
_entity.type
_entity.pdbx_description
1 polymer ?
#
loop_
_entity_poly.entity_id
_entity_poly.type
_entity_poly.pdbx_seq_one_letter_code
_entity_poly.pdbx_strand_id
1 'polypeptide(L)'
;ITKGTAFDENIFLISYMWDSYRQDLVKTLFKRLALVTFIVSILSWIPAALLSKYLSNPLVALEKKVKKLANYEWNEPIRVDREDEIGRLGKSIEQLRNQLLYQEEMQKSFLQNISHELKTPVMVIRSFAQAIRDSIYPKDDLDSSVAVIDSEAERLEKRIRNLLYITKLDYLKTNEIVYKKFYLDKLIKDVIERLAWNRTDIDWELRLPPTEIKGDMEQWRVVIENLLDNQMRYAKNSILISLRDKGSSVLLKIRNDGPPIEDEVLKSLFSKYNVGEKGQFGLGLAIVQRIVNLHQAKIWAKNEKIGVSFFVEIPNTIDSNN
;
A
#
# COMPACT_ATOMS: atom_id res chain seq x y z
N ILE A 1 3.14 -84.25 -22.08
CA ILE A 1 2.63 -85.64 -22.30
C ILE A 1 1.12 -85.56 -22.16
N THR A 2 0.40 -85.70 -23.25
CA THR A 2 -1.06 -85.84 -23.24
C THR A 2 -1.42 -87.29 -23.44
N LYS A 3 -2.25 -87.82 -22.59
CA LYS A 3 -2.74 -89.19 -22.60
C LYS A 3 -4.11 -89.28 -23.29
N GLY A 4 -4.20 -89.94 -24.41
CA GLY A 4 -5.48 -90.27 -25.07
C GLY A 4 -5.68 -91.73 -25.21
N THR A 5 -6.93 -92.22 -25.17
CA THR A 5 -7.30 -93.60 -25.41
C THR A 5 -8.07 -93.68 -26.70
N ALA A 6 -7.58 -94.47 -27.68
CA ALA A 6 -8.31 -94.88 -28.85
C ALA A 6 -8.18 -96.40 -29.03
N PHE A 7 -9.29 -97.09 -29.13
CA PHE A 7 -9.39 -98.58 -29.40
C PHE A 7 -8.60 -99.47 -28.45
N ASP A 8 -8.85 -99.39 -27.12
CA ASP A 8 -8.30 -100.25 -26.11
C ASP A 8 -6.76 -100.34 -25.97
N GLU A 9 -6.03 -99.50 -26.71
CA GLU A 9 -4.58 -99.36 -26.60
C GLU A 9 -4.23 -97.96 -26.03
N ASN A 10 -3.38 -97.90 -25.00
CA ASN A 10 -2.87 -96.64 -24.47
C ASN A 10 -1.85 -96.01 -25.44
N ILE A 11 -2.29 -95.07 -26.21
CA ILE A 11 -1.44 -94.33 -27.06
C ILE A 11 -0.93 -93.11 -26.31
N PHE A 12 0.39 -92.94 -26.23
CA PHE A 12 1.05 -91.79 -25.66
C PHE A 12 1.56 -90.93 -26.79
N LEU A 13 1.05 -89.71 -26.91
CA LEU A 13 1.63 -88.73 -27.77
C LEU A 13 2.73 -88.00 -27.01
N ILE A 14 3.96 -88.24 -27.36
CA ILE A 14 5.12 -87.54 -26.77
C ILE A 14 5.55 -86.50 -27.77
N SER A 15 5.28 -85.26 -27.43
CA SER A 15 5.74 -84.12 -28.19
C SER A 15 7.00 -83.55 -27.50
N TYR A 16 8.09 -83.59 -28.20
CA TYR A 16 9.25 -82.82 -27.71
C TYR A 16 9.60 -81.65 -28.64
N MET A 17 9.84 -80.54 -28.00
CA MET A 17 10.44 -79.43 -28.63
C MET A 17 11.94 -79.47 -28.32
N TRP A 18 12.77 -79.39 -29.30
CA TRP A 18 14.25 -79.38 -29.14
C TRP A 18 14.64 -78.20 -28.25
N ASP A 19 15.47 -78.40 -27.24
CA ASP A 19 15.85 -77.35 -26.27
C ASP A 19 16.55 -76.16 -27.00
N SER A 20 17.24 -76.38 -28.05
CA SER A 20 17.82 -75.38 -28.93
C SER A 20 16.79 -74.45 -29.54
N TYR A 21 15.62 -74.95 -30.00
CA TYR A 21 14.54 -74.16 -30.55
C TYR A 21 13.91 -73.24 -29.50
N ARG A 22 13.69 -73.78 -28.32
CA ARG A 22 13.18 -73.04 -27.18
C ARG A 22 14.14 -71.90 -26.77
N GLN A 23 15.43 -72.19 -26.70
CA GLN A 23 16.46 -71.19 -26.38
C GLN A 23 16.56 -70.11 -27.44
N ASP A 24 16.48 -70.46 -28.72
CA ASP A 24 16.52 -69.48 -29.82
C ASP A 24 15.26 -68.64 -29.87
N LEU A 25 14.11 -69.18 -29.55
CA LEU A 25 12.85 -68.44 -29.46
C LEU A 25 12.91 -67.44 -28.29
N VAL A 26 13.37 -67.90 -27.13
CA VAL A 26 13.58 -67.03 -25.96
C VAL A 26 14.58 -65.88 -26.27
N LYS A 27 15.74 -66.22 -26.87
CA LYS A 27 16.73 -65.20 -27.28
C LYS A 27 16.16 -64.18 -28.27
N THR A 28 15.37 -64.63 -29.23
CA THR A 28 14.73 -63.76 -30.21
C THR A 28 13.69 -62.85 -29.59
N LEU A 29 12.87 -63.39 -28.67
CA LEU A 29 11.91 -62.56 -27.90
C LEU A 29 12.62 -61.54 -27.03
N PHE A 30 13.68 -61.94 -26.30
CA PHE A 30 14.48 -61.00 -25.53
C PHE A 30 15.10 -59.90 -26.35
N LYS A 31 15.67 -60.25 -27.52
CA LYS A 31 16.24 -59.23 -28.47
C LYS A 31 15.17 -58.25 -28.95
N ARG A 32 14.00 -58.77 -29.32
CA ARG A 32 12.87 -57.90 -29.76
C ARG A 32 12.36 -57.00 -28.59
N LEU A 33 12.19 -57.56 -27.40
CA LEU A 33 11.79 -56.84 -26.23
C LEU A 33 12.81 -55.72 -25.86
N ALA A 34 14.12 -56.07 -25.87
CA ALA A 34 15.18 -55.14 -25.61
C ALA A 34 15.20 -54.01 -26.65
N LEU A 35 14.99 -54.33 -27.91
CA LEU A 35 14.92 -53.32 -28.99
C LEU A 35 13.71 -52.40 -28.78
N VAL A 36 12.53 -52.93 -28.48
CA VAL A 36 11.32 -52.14 -28.25
C VAL A 36 11.48 -51.23 -27.02
N THR A 37 11.99 -51.78 -25.90
CA THR A 37 12.25 -50.98 -24.69
C THR A 37 13.28 -49.89 -24.94
N PHE A 38 14.32 -50.14 -25.72
CA PHE A 38 15.32 -49.14 -26.10
C PHE A 38 14.69 -48.01 -26.94
N ILE A 39 13.91 -48.37 -27.96
CA ILE A 39 13.21 -47.38 -28.80
C ILE A 39 12.25 -46.53 -27.95
N VAL A 40 11.44 -47.16 -27.10
CA VAL A 40 10.47 -46.45 -26.19
C VAL A 40 11.24 -45.53 -25.25
N SER A 41 12.37 -45.99 -24.69
CA SER A 41 13.20 -45.16 -23.81
C SER A 41 13.74 -43.91 -24.52
N ILE A 42 14.23 -44.04 -25.74
CA ILE A 42 14.69 -42.89 -26.56
C ILE A 42 13.52 -41.97 -26.89
N LEU A 43 12.38 -42.56 -27.31
CA LEU A 43 11.20 -41.77 -27.69
C LEU A 43 10.64 -40.98 -26.47
N SER A 44 10.74 -41.52 -25.25
CA SER A 44 10.28 -40.82 -24.02
C SER A 44 11.26 -39.72 -23.58
N TRP A 45 12.53 -39.80 -23.93
CA TRP A 45 13.53 -38.81 -23.52
C TRP A 45 13.37 -37.47 -24.22
N ILE A 46 12.90 -37.47 -25.48
CA ILE A 46 12.65 -36.25 -26.26
C ILE A 46 11.56 -35.38 -25.64
N PRO A 47 10.33 -35.88 -25.36
CA PRO A 47 9.31 -35.09 -24.73
C PRO A 47 9.69 -34.65 -23.30
N ALA A 48 10.40 -35.47 -22.52
CA ALA A 48 10.89 -35.09 -21.20
C ALA A 48 11.87 -33.91 -21.26
N ALA A 49 12.81 -33.93 -22.22
CA ALA A 49 13.75 -32.83 -22.44
C ALA A 49 13.03 -31.54 -22.91
N LEU A 50 12.05 -31.67 -23.81
CA LEU A 50 11.22 -30.57 -24.28
C LEU A 50 10.40 -29.97 -23.14
N LEU A 51 9.77 -30.81 -22.30
CA LEU A 51 8.98 -30.38 -21.15
C LEU A 51 9.86 -29.65 -20.13
N SER A 52 11.06 -30.18 -19.86
CA SER A 52 12.03 -29.51 -18.97
C SER A 52 12.43 -28.13 -19.52
N LYS A 53 12.71 -28.02 -20.79
CA LYS A 53 13.10 -26.76 -21.41
C LYS A 53 11.94 -25.76 -21.49
N TYR A 54 10.74 -26.23 -21.72
CA TYR A 54 9.56 -25.40 -21.94
C TYR A 54 8.85 -24.98 -20.64
N LEU A 55 8.80 -25.84 -19.62
CA LEU A 55 8.13 -25.58 -18.35
C LEU A 55 9.12 -25.36 -17.19
N SER A 56 10.03 -26.30 -16.96
CA SER A 56 10.86 -26.28 -15.73
C SER A 56 11.87 -25.16 -15.73
N ASN A 57 12.59 -24.91 -16.83
CA ASN A 57 13.63 -23.89 -16.88
C ASN A 57 13.08 -22.46 -16.66
N PRO A 58 11.97 -22.05 -17.31
CA PRO A 58 11.37 -20.74 -17.04
C PRO A 58 10.88 -20.58 -15.61
N LEU A 59 10.30 -21.63 -15.00
CA LEU A 59 9.86 -21.60 -13.60
C LEU A 59 11.03 -21.44 -12.63
N VAL A 60 12.13 -22.17 -12.83
CA VAL A 60 13.37 -22.03 -12.05
C VAL A 60 13.98 -20.64 -12.22
N ALA A 61 13.90 -20.07 -13.42
CA ALA A 61 14.36 -18.70 -13.67
C ALA A 61 13.50 -17.67 -12.92
N LEU A 62 12.17 -17.83 -12.90
CA LEU A 62 11.25 -16.99 -12.12
C LEU A 62 11.48 -17.16 -10.62
N GLU A 63 11.66 -18.39 -10.13
CA GLU A 63 11.98 -18.65 -8.72
C GLU A 63 13.23 -17.90 -8.27
N LYS A 64 14.31 -17.96 -9.07
CA LYS A 64 15.54 -17.21 -8.78
C LYS A 64 15.30 -15.71 -8.72
N LYS A 65 14.48 -15.16 -9.61
CA LYS A 65 14.13 -13.74 -9.62
C LYS A 65 13.29 -13.37 -8.38
N VAL A 66 12.33 -14.22 -7.99
CA VAL A 66 11.55 -14.03 -6.75
C VAL A 66 12.46 -14.08 -5.51
N LYS A 67 13.44 -14.99 -5.47
CA LYS A 67 14.43 -15.02 -4.37
C LYS A 67 15.27 -13.76 -4.32
N LYS A 68 15.68 -13.18 -5.46
CA LYS A 68 16.33 -11.86 -5.50
C LYS A 68 15.43 -10.76 -4.95
N LEU A 69 14.13 -10.77 -5.31
CA LEU A 69 13.15 -9.81 -4.74
C LEU A 69 13.07 -9.90 -3.22
N ALA A 70 13.06 -11.12 -2.66
CA ALA A 70 13.04 -11.35 -1.22
C ALA A 70 14.32 -10.83 -0.51
N ASN A 71 15.43 -10.76 -1.22
CA ASN A 71 16.72 -10.26 -0.72
C ASN A 71 16.93 -8.75 -0.99
N TYR A 72 15.87 -8.00 -1.33
CA TYR A 72 15.95 -6.56 -1.65
C TYR A 72 16.78 -6.22 -2.91
N GLU A 73 16.99 -7.18 -3.81
CA GLU A 73 17.69 -6.98 -5.07
C GLU A 73 16.69 -6.70 -6.20
N TRP A 74 16.11 -5.50 -6.25
CA TRP A 74 14.99 -5.16 -7.16
C TRP A 74 15.39 -4.44 -8.44
N ASN A 75 16.69 -4.24 -8.68
CA ASN A 75 17.20 -3.39 -9.79
C ASN A 75 16.97 -3.99 -11.18
N GLU A 76 16.82 -5.31 -11.29
CA GLU A 76 16.66 -5.98 -12.59
C GLU A 76 15.17 -6.21 -12.90
N PRO A 77 14.66 -5.72 -14.05
CA PRO A 77 13.28 -5.97 -14.46
C PRO A 77 13.06 -7.44 -14.80
N ILE A 78 11.87 -7.94 -14.47
CA ILE A 78 11.47 -9.33 -14.75
C ILE A 78 10.81 -9.36 -16.12
N ARG A 79 11.61 -9.55 -17.16
CA ARG A 79 11.09 -9.73 -18.52
C ARG A 79 10.76 -11.19 -18.76
N VAL A 80 9.51 -11.47 -19.14
CA VAL A 80 9.04 -12.79 -19.56
C VAL A 80 8.29 -12.61 -20.87
N ASP A 81 8.90 -13.05 -21.94
CA ASP A 81 8.40 -12.88 -23.31
C ASP A 81 7.53 -14.08 -23.70
N ARG A 82 6.41 -14.27 -22.99
CA ARG A 82 5.47 -15.39 -23.17
C ARG A 82 4.03 -14.90 -22.95
N GLU A 83 3.09 -15.52 -23.66
CA GLU A 83 1.65 -15.21 -23.59
C GLU A 83 0.84 -16.25 -22.79
N ASP A 84 1.51 -17.32 -22.33
CA ASP A 84 0.90 -18.40 -21.54
C ASP A 84 0.80 -18.07 -20.03
N GLU A 85 0.44 -19.08 -19.21
CA GLU A 85 0.31 -18.97 -17.77
C GLU A 85 1.61 -18.50 -17.08
N ILE A 86 2.75 -18.96 -17.59
CA ILE A 86 4.07 -18.58 -17.09
C ILE A 86 4.36 -17.10 -17.42
N GLY A 87 3.96 -16.66 -18.61
CA GLY A 87 4.04 -15.26 -19.00
C GLY A 87 3.17 -14.35 -18.12
N ARG A 88 1.92 -14.78 -17.82
CA ARG A 88 1.02 -14.03 -16.90
C ARG A 88 1.61 -13.96 -15.49
N LEU A 89 2.15 -15.08 -14.97
CA LEU A 89 2.84 -15.10 -13.69
C LEU A 89 4.03 -14.14 -13.65
N GLY A 90 4.87 -14.15 -14.70
CA GLY A 90 5.99 -13.23 -14.81
C GLY A 90 5.58 -11.76 -14.80
N LYS A 91 4.50 -11.41 -15.52
CA LYS A 91 3.92 -10.04 -15.48
C LYS A 91 3.42 -9.65 -14.09
N SER A 92 2.76 -10.58 -13.38
CA SER A 92 2.29 -10.33 -12.01
C SER A 92 3.45 -10.11 -11.03
N ILE A 93 4.55 -10.87 -11.16
CA ILE A 93 5.75 -10.69 -10.34
C ILE A 93 6.43 -9.35 -10.67
N GLU A 94 6.47 -8.94 -11.94
CA GLU A 94 6.99 -7.62 -12.33
C GLU A 94 6.14 -6.46 -11.76
N GLN A 95 4.82 -6.60 -11.74
CA GLN A 95 3.94 -5.63 -11.08
C GLN A 95 4.24 -5.54 -9.58
N LEU A 96 4.42 -6.68 -8.91
CA LEU A 96 4.80 -6.72 -7.49
C LEU A 96 6.15 -6.03 -7.27
N ARG A 97 7.17 -6.31 -8.12
CA ARG A 97 8.47 -5.64 -8.06
C ARG A 97 8.34 -4.12 -8.17
N ASN A 98 7.55 -3.64 -9.13
CA ASN A 98 7.34 -2.21 -9.32
C ASN A 98 6.61 -1.56 -8.12
N GLN A 99 5.68 -2.28 -7.49
CA GLN A 99 5.04 -1.82 -6.25
C GLN A 99 6.03 -1.73 -5.09
N LEU A 100 6.93 -2.72 -4.94
CA LEU A 100 7.96 -2.71 -3.90
C LEU A 100 8.95 -1.56 -4.10
N LEU A 101 9.43 -1.34 -5.33
CA LEU A 101 10.28 -0.19 -5.66
C LEU A 101 9.61 1.14 -5.33
N TYR A 102 8.37 1.31 -5.74
CA TYR A 102 7.60 2.51 -5.44
C TYR A 102 7.47 2.73 -3.93
N GLN A 103 7.20 1.66 -3.16
CA GLN A 103 7.12 1.73 -1.70
C GLN A 103 8.46 2.13 -1.07
N GLU A 104 9.58 1.58 -1.55
CA GLU A 104 10.91 1.93 -1.06
C GLU A 104 11.26 3.39 -1.33
N GLU A 105 11.04 3.87 -2.56
CA GLU A 105 11.27 5.27 -2.92
C GLU A 105 10.43 6.22 -2.06
N MET A 106 9.16 5.89 -1.86
CA MET A 106 8.26 6.65 -1.01
C MET A 106 8.72 6.66 0.45
N GLN A 107 9.15 5.51 0.98
CA GLN A 107 9.68 5.42 2.34
C GLN A 107 10.96 6.23 2.52
N LYS A 108 11.88 6.17 1.54
CA LYS A 108 13.11 6.96 1.54
C LYS A 108 12.82 8.45 1.51
N SER A 109 11.94 8.88 0.61
CA SER A 109 11.49 10.28 0.50
C SER A 109 10.87 10.76 1.81
N PHE A 110 10.00 9.95 2.43
CA PHE A 110 9.39 10.23 3.73
C PHE A 110 10.42 10.47 4.83
N LEU A 111 11.42 9.57 4.96
CA LEU A 111 12.48 9.71 5.96
C LEU A 111 13.35 10.94 5.73
N GLN A 112 13.67 11.25 4.47
CA GLN A 112 14.39 12.47 4.11
C GLN A 112 13.61 13.73 4.49
N ASN A 113 12.33 13.77 4.15
CA ASN A 113 11.46 14.91 4.45
C ASN A 113 11.29 15.11 5.96
N ILE A 114 11.07 14.03 6.73
CA ILE A 114 11.02 14.11 8.20
C ILE A 114 12.34 14.67 8.76
N SER A 115 13.47 14.17 8.26
CA SER A 115 14.77 14.63 8.71
C SER A 115 14.96 16.14 8.46
N HIS A 116 14.55 16.64 7.32
CA HIS A 116 14.56 18.08 7.00
C HIS A 116 13.59 18.86 7.87
N GLU A 117 12.37 18.38 8.05
CA GLU A 117 11.34 19.00 8.87
C GLU A 117 11.70 19.11 10.36
N LEU A 118 12.42 18.13 10.91
CA LEU A 118 12.91 18.15 12.29
C LEU A 118 14.19 18.99 12.42
N LYS A 119 15.06 19.01 11.42
CA LYS A 119 16.31 19.75 11.46
C LYS A 119 16.09 21.27 11.50
N THR A 120 15.12 21.78 10.74
CA THR A 120 14.86 23.22 10.63
C THR A 120 14.57 23.88 11.98
N PRO A 121 13.56 23.46 12.78
CA PRO A 121 13.29 24.06 14.11
C PRO A 121 14.47 23.89 15.06
N VAL A 122 15.16 22.74 15.04
CA VAL A 122 16.35 22.51 15.87
C VAL A 122 17.47 23.54 15.52
N MET A 123 17.66 23.82 14.24
CA MET A 123 18.65 24.83 13.83
C MET A 123 18.26 26.26 14.28
N VAL A 124 16.96 26.60 14.18
CA VAL A 124 16.46 27.90 14.65
C VAL A 124 16.67 28.02 16.17
N ILE A 125 16.21 27.03 16.96
CA ILE A 125 16.42 26.99 18.41
C ILE A 125 17.88 27.16 18.74
N ARG A 126 18.78 26.40 18.10
CA ARG A 126 20.23 26.46 18.35
C ARG A 126 20.81 27.83 17.98
N SER A 127 20.37 28.42 16.87
CA SER A 127 20.86 29.74 16.42
C SER A 127 20.46 30.85 17.39
N PHE A 128 19.20 30.87 17.84
CA PHE A 128 18.73 31.85 18.82
C PHE A 128 19.40 31.64 20.19
N ALA A 129 19.53 30.41 20.64
CA ALA A 129 20.22 30.10 21.90
C ALA A 129 21.72 30.53 21.86
N GLN A 130 22.39 30.38 20.72
CA GLN A 130 23.77 30.86 20.54
C GLN A 130 23.80 32.40 20.55
N ALA A 131 22.91 33.06 19.81
CA ALA A 131 22.85 34.52 19.76
C ALA A 131 22.60 35.12 21.14
N ILE A 132 21.68 34.56 21.94
CA ILE A 132 21.42 34.99 23.32
C ILE A 132 22.68 34.82 24.16
N ARG A 133 23.42 33.73 24.02
CA ARG A 133 24.67 33.50 24.74
C ARG A 133 25.75 34.54 24.41
N ASP A 134 25.75 35.01 23.15
CA ASP A 134 26.68 36.04 22.68
C ASP A 134 26.13 37.47 22.97
N SER A 135 25.04 37.58 23.79
CA SER A 135 24.35 38.84 24.11
C SER A 135 23.78 39.58 22.88
N ILE A 136 23.46 38.82 21.83
CA ILE A 136 22.81 39.31 20.62
C ILE A 136 21.33 38.86 20.65
N TYR A 137 20.42 39.79 20.46
CA TYR A 137 18.97 39.50 20.48
C TYR A 137 18.37 39.73 19.08
N PRO A 138 18.21 38.66 18.26
CA PRO A 138 17.76 38.79 16.87
C PRO A 138 16.34 39.34 16.71
N LYS A 139 15.55 39.41 17.81
CA LYS A 139 14.20 39.96 17.89
C LYS A 139 14.13 41.19 18.81
N ASP A 140 15.19 41.99 18.82
CA ASP A 140 15.36 43.23 19.53
C ASP A 140 15.53 43.10 21.06
N ASP A 141 14.92 42.11 21.70
CA ASP A 141 15.01 41.85 23.13
C ASP A 141 15.13 40.36 23.49
N LEU A 142 15.49 40.07 24.73
CA LEU A 142 15.69 38.71 25.22
C LEU A 142 14.37 37.93 25.22
N ASP A 143 13.27 38.53 25.71
CA ASP A 143 11.98 37.83 25.87
C ASP A 143 11.41 37.41 24.52
N SER A 144 11.44 38.31 23.53
CA SER A 144 11.04 38.02 22.14
C SER A 144 11.92 36.95 21.49
N SER A 145 13.22 36.94 21.80
CA SER A 145 14.15 35.93 21.28
C SER A 145 13.91 34.54 21.93
N VAL A 146 13.60 34.49 23.22
CA VAL A 146 13.21 33.27 23.94
C VAL A 146 11.86 32.76 23.43
N ALA A 147 10.89 33.64 23.20
CA ALA A 147 9.58 33.27 22.65
C ALA A 147 9.68 32.56 21.28
N VAL A 148 10.68 32.90 20.45
CA VAL A 148 10.94 32.17 19.20
C VAL A 148 11.42 30.75 19.49
N ILE A 149 12.31 30.57 20.50
CA ILE A 149 12.77 29.22 20.90
C ILE A 149 11.60 28.38 21.36
N ASP A 150 10.73 28.91 22.23
CA ASP A 150 9.57 28.22 22.74
C ASP A 150 8.60 27.84 21.63
N SER A 151 8.30 28.76 20.71
CA SER A 151 7.41 28.48 19.58
C SER A 151 7.94 27.40 18.64
N GLU A 152 9.24 27.36 18.39
CA GLU A 152 9.86 26.32 17.58
C GLU A 152 9.96 24.97 18.31
N ALA A 153 10.11 24.99 19.64
CA ALA A 153 10.04 23.77 20.47
C ALA A 153 8.63 23.16 20.46
N GLU A 154 7.58 23.97 20.60
CA GLU A 154 6.18 23.51 20.48
C GLU A 154 5.88 22.95 19.09
N ARG A 155 6.39 23.61 18.03
CA ARG A 155 6.26 23.09 16.65
C ARG A 155 6.95 21.75 16.47
N LEU A 156 8.14 21.58 17.03
CA LEU A 156 8.89 20.33 17.00
C LEU A 156 8.13 19.22 17.75
N GLU A 157 7.60 19.51 18.93
CA GLU A 157 6.79 18.58 19.69
C GLU A 157 5.53 18.13 18.93
N LYS A 158 4.80 19.08 18.30
CA LYS A 158 3.63 18.78 17.46
C LYS A 158 4.02 17.84 16.30
N ARG A 159 5.19 18.07 15.66
CA ARG A 159 5.69 17.21 14.56
C ARG A 159 6.03 15.81 15.05
N ILE A 160 6.69 15.67 16.18
CA ILE A 160 7.03 14.37 16.78
C ILE A 160 5.74 13.62 17.15
N ARG A 161 4.77 14.27 17.78
CA ARG A 161 3.46 13.65 18.08
C ARG A 161 2.76 13.14 16.83
N ASN A 162 2.73 13.94 15.76
CA ASN A 162 2.15 13.54 14.49
C ASN A 162 2.86 12.33 13.87
N LEU A 163 4.20 12.28 13.95
CA LEU A 163 4.99 11.15 13.47
C LEU A 163 4.68 9.85 14.25
N LEU A 164 4.63 9.95 15.59
CA LEU A 164 4.26 8.81 16.43
C LEU A 164 2.81 8.36 16.17
N TYR A 165 1.91 9.31 15.93
CA TYR A 165 0.52 9.01 15.65
C TYR A 165 0.35 8.30 14.30
N ILE A 166 1.03 8.75 13.22
CA ILE A 166 0.95 8.08 11.92
C ILE A 166 1.55 6.66 11.96
N THR A 167 2.65 6.47 12.71
CA THR A 167 3.22 5.13 12.90
C THR A 167 2.25 4.22 13.67
N LYS A 168 1.58 4.72 14.70
CA LYS A 168 0.53 3.97 15.40
C LYS A 168 -0.61 3.57 14.47
N LEU A 169 -1.09 4.49 13.63
CA LEU A 169 -2.16 4.22 12.67
C LEU A 169 -1.76 3.16 11.62
N ASP A 170 -0.48 3.04 11.29
CA ASP A 170 0.01 2.03 10.35
C ASP A 170 -0.10 0.60 10.87
N TYR A 171 -0.04 0.42 12.20
CA TYR A 171 -0.22 -0.88 12.85
C TYR A 171 -1.68 -1.23 13.12
N LEU A 172 -2.58 -0.24 13.11
CA LEU A 172 -4.01 -0.50 13.31
C LEU A 172 -4.61 -1.17 12.07
N LYS A 173 -5.31 -2.27 12.31
CA LYS A 173 -6.15 -2.92 11.30
C LYS A 173 -7.57 -2.33 11.37
N THR A 174 -8.28 -2.36 10.25
CA THR A 174 -9.66 -1.85 10.16
C THR A 174 -10.59 -2.51 11.20
N ASN A 175 -10.34 -3.77 11.55
CA ASN A 175 -11.13 -4.52 12.52
C ASN A 175 -10.86 -4.16 13.99
N GLU A 176 -9.85 -3.33 14.28
CA GLU A 176 -9.49 -2.89 15.64
C GLU A 176 -10.14 -1.55 16.00
N ILE A 177 -10.86 -0.93 15.07
CA ILE A 177 -11.50 0.36 15.28
C ILE A 177 -12.81 0.14 16.03
N VAL A 178 -12.98 0.89 17.11
CA VAL A 178 -14.25 0.89 17.89
C VAL A 178 -15.24 1.85 17.24
N TYR A 179 -16.11 1.31 16.39
CA TYR A 179 -17.15 2.10 15.73
C TYR A 179 -18.30 2.42 16.67
N LYS A 180 -18.46 3.70 17.02
CA LYS A 180 -19.61 4.22 17.77
C LYS A 180 -20.37 5.23 16.92
N LYS A 181 -21.66 5.38 17.17
CA LYS A 181 -22.48 6.43 16.58
C LYS A 181 -22.22 7.76 17.30
N PHE A 182 -22.04 8.81 16.53
CA PHE A 182 -21.90 10.17 17.06
C PHE A 182 -22.37 11.21 16.03
N TYR A 183 -22.63 12.44 16.47
CA TYR A 183 -23.04 13.54 15.61
C TYR A 183 -21.84 14.31 15.07
N LEU A 184 -21.59 14.21 13.75
CA LEU A 184 -20.47 14.86 13.10
C LEU A 184 -20.58 16.39 13.11
N ASP A 185 -21.79 16.94 12.97
CA ASP A 185 -22.04 18.38 13.06
C ASP A 185 -21.65 18.95 14.42
N LYS A 186 -21.91 18.23 15.51
CA LYS A 186 -21.49 18.63 16.85
C LYS A 186 -19.99 18.61 17.01
N LEU A 187 -19.34 17.52 16.55
CA LEU A 187 -17.88 17.40 16.58
C LEU A 187 -17.20 18.54 15.81
N ILE A 188 -17.71 18.89 14.61
CA ILE A 188 -17.17 20.00 13.82
C ILE A 188 -17.29 21.33 14.59
N LYS A 189 -18.45 21.60 15.19
CA LYS A 189 -18.66 22.82 15.99
C LYS A 189 -17.71 22.91 17.17
N ASP A 190 -17.54 21.81 17.92
CA ASP A 190 -16.61 21.75 19.07
C ASP A 190 -15.15 22.05 18.63
N VAL A 191 -14.76 21.56 17.46
CA VAL A 191 -13.41 21.82 16.94
C VAL A 191 -13.26 23.27 16.48
N ILE A 192 -14.29 23.83 15.81
CA ILE A 192 -14.29 25.25 15.41
C ILE A 192 -14.17 26.16 16.59
N GLU A 193 -14.97 25.94 17.66
CA GLU A 193 -14.92 26.75 18.88
C GLU A 193 -13.51 26.82 19.47
N ARG A 194 -12.75 25.72 19.42
CA ARG A 194 -11.38 25.68 19.92
C ARG A 194 -10.36 26.35 18.98
N LEU A 195 -10.56 26.28 17.67
CA LEU A 195 -9.60 26.78 16.69
C LEU A 195 -9.83 28.23 16.27
N ALA A 196 -11.08 28.74 16.34
CA ALA A 196 -11.45 30.07 15.86
C ALA A 196 -10.72 31.21 16.59
N TRP A 197 -10.28 30.98 17.82
CA TRP A 197 -9.49 31.94 18.59
C TRP A 197 -8.12 32.25 17.96
N ASN A 198 -7.57 31.32 17.16
CA ASN A 198 -6.28 31.50 16.52
C ASN A 198 -6.34 32.41 15.30
N ARG A 199 -7.53 32.60 14.68
CA ARG A 199 -7.75 33.39 13.48
C ARG A 199 -9.14 34.06 13.55
N THR A 200 -9.24 35.13 14.33
CA THR A 200 -10.48 35.88 14.54
C THR A 200 -10.91 36.73 13.32
N ASP A 201 -10.03 36.82 12.33
CA ASP A 201 -10.24 37.53 11.06
C ASP A 201 -10.98 36.67 10.01
N ILE A 202 -11.22 35.37 10.29
CA ILE A 202 -11.91 34.47 9.36
C ILE A 202 -13.41 34.46 9.62
N ASP A 203 -14.19 34.66 8.55
CA ASP A 203 -15.63 34.42 8.55
C ASP A 203 -15.95 32.95 8.32
N TRP A 204 -16.75 32.36 9.26
CA TRP A 204 -17.11 30.95 9.24
C TRP A 204 -18.54 30.77 8.72
N GLU A 205 -18.69 30.27 7.50
CA GLU A 205 -19.98 29.89 6.94
C GLU A 205 -20.29 28.42 7.24
N LEU A 206 -21.25 28.14 8.12
CA LEU A 206 -21.58 26.78 8.58
C LEU A 206 -22.94 26.34 8.03
N ARG A 207 -22.96 25.23 7.29
CA ARG A 207 -24.14 24.54 6.78
C ARG A 207 -24.12 23.09 7.28
N LEU A 208 -24.41 22.93 8.58
CA LEU A 208 -24.22 21.69 9.32
C LEU A 208 -25.58 21.17 9.86
N PRO A 209 -26.38 20.48 9.01
CA PRO A 209 -27.55 19.77 9.50
C PRO A 209 -27.15 18.69 10.51
N PRO A 210 -28.01 18.30 11.46
CA PRO A 210 -27.75 17.18 12.35
C PRO A 210 -27.43 15.92 11.55
N THR A 211 -26.22 15.39 11.71
CA THR A 211 -25.72 14.29 10.88
C THR A 211 -25.04 13.25 11.76
N GLU A 212 -25.68 12.10 11.93
CA GLU A 212 -25.11 10.94 12.65
C GLU A 212 -24.22 10.13 11.71
N ILE A 213 -23.01 9.79 12.14
CA ILE A 213 -22.13 8.86 11.46
C ILE A 213 -21.65 7.77 12.43
N LYS A 214 -21.09 6.67 11.89
CA LYS A 214 -20.49 5.58 12.66
C LYS A 214 -18.98 5.59 12.47
N GLY A 215 -18.21 5.63 13.58
CA GLY A 215 -16.75 5.67 13.52
C GLY A 215 -16.12 5.86 14.90
N ASP A 216 -14.81 6.03 14.92
CA ASP A 216 -14.07 6.47 16.10
C ASP A 216 -14.08 8.00 16.16
N MET A 217 -14.80 8.55 17.14
CA MET A 217 -14.98 10.00 17.29
C MET A 217 -13.66 10.74 17.48
N GLU A 218 -12.70 10.17 18.21
CA GLU A 218 -11.40 10.82 18.43
C GLU A 218 -10.54 10.83 17.16
N GLN A 219 -10.58 9.76 16.36
CA GLN A 219 -9.92 9.76 15.08
C GLN A 219 -10.57 10.77 14.11
N TRP A 220 -11.90 10.86 14.08
CA TRP A 220 -12.59 11.88 13.29
C TRP A 220 -12.31 13.31 13.79
N ARG A 221 -12.13 13.51 15.10
CA ARG A 221 -11.66 14.78 15.65
C ARG A 221 -10.33 15.19 15.05
N VAL A 222 -9.36 14.26 15.02
CA VAL A 222 -8.06 14.51 14.41
C VAL A 222 -8.17 14.84 12.92
N VAL A 223 -9.08 14.19 12.18
CA VAL A 223 -9.36 14.53 10.76
C VAL A 223 -9.83 15.98 10.64
N ILE A 224 -10.85 16.36 11.41
CA ILE A 224 -11.43 17.71 11.35
C ILE A 224 -10.40 18.76 11.76
N GLU A 225 -9.66 18.54 12.85
CA GLU A 225 -8.59 19.46 13.31
C GLU A 225 -7.53 19.69 12.24
N ASN A 226 -7.01 18.62 11.61
CA ASN A 226 -6.00 18.76 10.57
C ASN A 226 -6.53 19.43 9.30
N LEU A 227 -7.77 19.14 8.90
CA LEU A 227 -8.38 19.79 7.74
C LEU A 227 -8.62 21.25 8.01
N LEU A 228 -9.14 21.62 9.17
CA LEU A 228 -9.41 23.02 9.54
C LEU A 228 -8.12 23.82 9.75
N ASP A 229 -7.10 23.25 10.41
CA ASP A 229 -5.77 23.88 10.55
C ASP A 229 -5.18 24.19 9.16
N ASN A 230 -5.31 23.26 8.22
CA ASN A 230 -4.88 23.47 6.84
C ASN A 230 -5.70 24.58 6.15
N GLN A 231 -7.02 24.55 6.26
CA GLN A 231 -7.88 25.56 5.63
C GLN A 231 -7.65 26.96 6.21
N MET A 232 -7.51 27.09 7.52
CA MET A 232 -7.20 28.36 8.20
C MET A 232 -5.86 28.95 7.79
N ARG A 233 -4.86 28.11 7.54
CA ARG A 233 -3.52 28.55 7.09
C ARG A 233 -3.56 29.25 5.75
N TYR A 234 -4.42 28.77 4.83
CA TYR A 234 -4.47 29.27 3.46
C TYR A 234 -5.66 30.20 3.19
N ALA A 235 -6.67 30.24 4.07
CA ALA A 235 -7.79 31.16 3.93
C ALA A 235 -7.32 32.61 3.96
N LYS A 236 -7.95 33.43 3.14
CA LYS A 236 -7.81 34.90 3.19
C LYS A 236 -8.79 35.48 4.19
N ASN A 237 -10.09 35.27 3.99
CA ASN A 237 -11.15 35.86 4.78
C ASN A 237 -12.23 34.88 5.20
N SER A 238 -12.45 33.77 4.49
CA SER A 238 -13.61 32.91 4.74
C SER A 238 -13.35 31.43 4.61
N ILE A 239 -14.04 30.64 5.45
CA ILE A 239 -14.09 29.20 5.39
C ILE A 239 -15.56 28.75 5.42
N LEU A 240 -15.97 27.99 4.38
CA LEU A 240 -17.30 27.37 4.33
C LEU A 240 -17.19 25.89 4.67
N ILE A 241 -18.03 25.42 5.59
CA ILE A 241 -18.14 24.01 5.97
C ILE A 241 -19.59 23.56 5.76
N SER A 242 -19.76 22.47 5.03
CA SER A 242 -21.10 21.92 4.78
C SER A 242 -21.11 20.39 4.89
N LEU A 243 -22.20 19.88 5.44
CA LEU A 243 -22.56 18.48 5.44
C LEU A 243 -23.75 18.25 4.52
N ARG A 244 -23.70 17.18 3.72
CA ARG A 244 -24.80 16.75 2.88
C ARG A 244 -24.97 15.23 3.00
N ASP A 245 -26.15 14.82 3.40
CA ASP A 245 -26.55 13.41 3.34
C ASP A 245 -26.91 13.05 1.90
N LYS A 246 -26.31 11.96 1.39
CA LYS A 246 -26.57 11.37 0.06
C LYS A 246 -27.37 10.06 0.18
N GLY A 247 -27.85 9.71 1.37
CA GLY A 247 -28.53 8.44 1.65
C GLY A 247 -27.56 7.30 1.94
N SER A 248 -26.70 6.92 1.01
CA SER A 248 -25.68 5.87 1.20
C SER A 248 -24.37 6.37 1.83
N SER A 249 -24.13 7.68 1.83
CA SER A 249 -22.93 8.32 2.36
C SER A 249 -23.23 9.74 2.85
N VAL A 250 -22.37 10.25 3.71
CA VAL A 250 -22.33 11.66 4.13
C VAL A 250 -21.17 12.34 3.43
N LEU A 251 -21.43 13.47 2.76
CA LEU A 251 -20.40 14.30 2.14
C LEU A 251 -20.10 15.52 3.04
N LEU A 252 -18.89 15.56 3.59
CA LEU A 252 -18.32 16.74 4.21
C LEU A 252 -17.56 17.54 3.15
N LYS A 253 -17.85 18.83 3.03
CA LYS A 253 -17.09 19.78 2.21
C LYS A 253 -16.55 20.89 3.11
N ILE A 254 -15.26 21.20 3.00
CA ILE A 254 -14.59 22.32 3.66
C ILE A 254 -13.89 23.13 2.56
N ARG A 255 -14.23 24.41 2.42
CA ARG A 255 -13.71 25.30 1.39
C ARG A 255 -13.13 26.57 2.03
N ASN A 256 -11.96 27.00 1.56
CA ASN A 256 -11.41 28.33 1.82
C ASN A 256 -11.50 29.21 0.58
N ASP A 257 -11.18 30.47 0.74
CA ASP A 257 -11.06 31.51 -0.31
C ASP A 257 -9.60 31.83 -0.67
N GLY A 258 -8.67 30.95 -0.32
CA GLY A 258 -7.24 31.11 -0.55
C GLY A 258 -6.80 30.88 -2.00
N PRO A 259 -5.48 30.85 -2.26
CA PRO A 259 -4.95 30.60 -3.59
C PRO A 259 -5.24 29.15 -4.03
N PRO A 260 -5.36 28.91 -5.35
CA PRO A 260 -5.48 27.55 -5.88
C PRO A 260 -4.20 26.74 -5.64
N ILE A 261 -4.35 25.41 -5.58
CA ILE A 261 -3.24 24.47 -5.50
C ILE A 261 -2.81 24.10 -6.93
N GLU A 262 -1.51 24.00 -7.19
CA GLU A 262 -0.98 23.53 -8.47
C GLU A 262 -1.50 22.11 -8.79
N ASP A 263 -1.86 21.85 -10.04
CA ASP A 263 -2.52 20.59 -10.44
C ASP A 263 -1.67 19.34 -10.15
N GLU A 264 -0.34 19.44 -10.24
CA GLU A 264 0.58 18.35 -9.90
C GLU A 264 0.57 18.04 -8.41
N VAL A 265 0.56 19.09 -7.56
CA VAL A 265 0.47 18.96 -6.11
C VAL A 265 -0.90 18.43 -5.71
N LEU A 266 -1.98 18.87 -6.37
CA LEU A 266 -3.33 18.44 -6.08
C LEU A 266 -3.52 16.93 -6.26
N LYS A 267 -2.90 16.33 -7.29
CA LYS A 267 -2.96 14.88 -7.57
C LYS A 267 -2.30 14.04 -6.48
N SER A 268 -1.30 14.58 -5.81
CA SER A 268 -0.49 13.88 -4.82
C SER A 268 -0.71 14.35 -3.38
N LEU A 269 -1.64 15.29 -3.17
CA LEU A 269 -1.88 16.00 -1.91
C LEU A 269 -2.10 15.08 -0.70
N PHE A 270 -2.75 13.96 -0.91
CA PHE A 270 -3.07 12.97 0.13
C PHE A 270 -2.18 11.72 0.06
N SER A 271 -1.15 11.68 -0.80
CA SER A 271 -0.29 10.51 -0.85
C SER A 271 0.55 10.40 0.43
N LYS A 272 0.75 9.17 0.91
CA LYS A 272 1.35 8.83 2.22
C LYS A 272 2.72 9.49 2.47
N TYR A 273 3.40 9.93 1.43
CA TYR A 273 4.79 10.34 1.48
C TYR A 273 5.08 11.67 0.76
N ASN A 274 4.05 12.33 0.26
CA ASN A 274 4.24 13.58 -0.48
C ASN A 274 4.19 14.77 0.46
N VAL A 275 5.33 15.13 0.97
CA VAL A 275 5.57 16.46 1.54
C VAL A 275 6.02 17.29 0.34
N GLY A 276 5.19 18.26 -0.10
CA GLY A 276 5.48 19.08 -1.26
C GLY A 276 6.89 19.67 -1.18
N GLU A 277 7.55 19.89 -2.31
CA GLU A 277 8.93 20.39 -2.43
C GLU A 277 9.21 21.67 -1.64
N LYS A 278 8.17 22.41 -1.21
CA LYS A 278 8.27 23.61 -0.37
C LYS A 278 8.04 23.39 1.11
N GLY A 279 8.04 22.12 1.61
CA GLY A 279 7.93 21.83 3.05
C GLY A 279 6.61 22.26 3.72
N GLN A 280 5.58 22.59 2.95
CA GLN A 280 4.35 23.23 3.46
C GLN A 280 3.21 22.24 3.78
N PHE A 281 3.27 21.01 3.31
CA PHE A 281 2.27 19.98 3.61
C PHE A 281 2.82 19.04 4.68
N GLY A 282 2.61 19.42 5.94
CA GLY A 282 3.02 18.60 7.08
C GLY A 282 2.27 17.27 7.14
N LEU A 283 2.71 16.38 8.03
CA LEU A 283 2.14 15.04 8.29
C LEU A 283 0.61 15.01 8.49
N GLY A 284 -0.04 16.17 8.71
CA GLY A 284 -1.47 16.28 8.97
C GLY A 284 -2.36 15.68 7.90
N LEU A 285 -2.11 15.97 6.60
CA LEU A 285 -2.93 15.41 5.51
C LEU A 285 -2.66 13.91 5.30
N ALA A 286 -1.46 13.43 5.57
CA ALA A 286 -1.15 11.99 5.57
C ALA A 286 -1.91 11.26 6.71
N ILE A 287 -2.00 11.87 7.90
CA ILE A 287 -2.81 11.37 9.01
C ILE A 287 -4.28 11.31 8.61
N VAL A 288 -4.79 12.38 8.00
CA VAL A 288 -6.19 12.45 7.52
C VAL A 288 -6.46 11.32 6.54
N GLN A 289 -5.62 11.15 5.52
CA GLN A 289 -5.76 10.07 4.53
C GLN A 289 -5.78 8.69 5.20
N ARG A 290 -4.90 8.47 6.17
CA ARG A 290 -4.81 7.18 6.87
C ARG A 290 -6.08 6.88 7.67
N ILE A 291 -6.58 7.85 8.44
CA ILE A 291 -7.82 7.70 9.21
C ILE A 291 -9.03 7.49 8.28
N VAL A 292 -9.14 8.30 7.23
CA VAL A 292 -10.21 8.20 6.23
C VAL A 292 -10.24 6.82 5.59
N ASN A 293 -9.07 6.27 5.21
CA ASN A 293 -8.95 4.92 4.65
C ASN A 293 -9.33 3.84 5.67
N LEU A 294 -8.92 3.97 6.94
CA LEU A 294 -9.31 3.06 8.01
C LEU A 294 -10.83 3.01 8.21
N HIS A 295 -11.53 4.12 7.97
CA HIS A 295 -12.99 4.22 8.04
C HIS A 295 -13.69 3.91 6.70
N GLN A 296 -12.98 3.36 5.70
CA GLN A 296 -13.51 3.06 4.36
C GLN A 296 -14.13 4.28 3.67
N ALA A 297 -13.76 5.48 4.10
CA ALA A 297 -14.17 6.75 3.54
C ALA A 297 -13.22 7.18 2.40
N LYS A 298 -13.60 8.22 1.65
CA LYS A 298 -12.80 8.78 0.56
C LYS A 298 -12.54 10.25 0.82
N ILE A 299 -11.33 10.72 0.48
CA ILE A 299 -10.97 12.13 0.54
C ILE A 299 -10.35 12.58 -0.77
N TRP A 300 -10.70 13.79 -1.20
CA TRP A 300 -10.08 14.46 -2.36
C TRP A 300 -10.17 15.98 -2.19
N ALA A 301 -9.39 16.70 -2.98
CA ALA A 301 -9.44 18.15 -3.04
C ALA A 301 -9.70 18.61 -4.48
N LYS A 302 -10.24 19.81 -4.63
CA LYS A 302 -10.50 20.43 -5.92
C LYS A 302 -10.35 21.94 -5.84
N ASN A 303 -9.69 22.53 -6.84
CA ASN A 303 -9.70 23.97 -7.04
C ASN A 303 -11.12 24.40 -7.44
N GLU A 304 -11.64 25.43 -6.81
CA GLU A 304 -12.89 26.09 -7.14
C GLU A 304 -12.59 27.37 -7.93
N LYS A 305 -13.62 28.10 -8.38
CA LYS A 305 -13.43 29.44 -8.99
C LYS A 305 -12.73 30.40 -8.04
N ILE A 306 -13.01 30.29 -6.75
CA ILE A 306 -12.38 31.00 -5.67
C ILE A 306 -12.01 29.98 -4.61
N GLY A 307 -10.69 29.82 -4.35
CA GLY A 307 -10.18 28.97 -3.31
C GLY A 307 -10.14 27.47 -3.63
N VAL A 308 -10.01 26.68 -2.57
CA VAL A 308 -9.84 25.23 -2.62
C VAL A 308 -10.88 24.56 -1.73
N SER A 309 -11.48 23.47 -2.23
CA SER A 309 -12.40 22.63 -1.47
C SER A 309 -11.78 21.29 -1.19
N PHE A 310 -11.88 20.85 0.06
CA PHE A 310 -11.62 19.48 0.49
C PHE A 310 -12.95 18.76 0.68
N PHE A 311 -13.01 17.52 0.24
CA PHE A 311 -14.20 16.67 0.31
C PHE A 311 -13.86 15.39 1.05
N VAL A 312 -14.72 14.99 1.98
CA VAL A 312 -14.65 13.68 2.62
C VAL A 312 -16.00 13.00 2.46
N GLU A 313 -16.02 11.84 1.82
CA GLU A 313 -17.21 11.02 1.62
C GLU A 313 -17.17 9.82 2.57
N ILE A 314 -18.10 9.80 3.54
CA ILE A 314 -18.16 8.86 4.64
C ILE A 314 -19.29 7.89 4.36
N PRO A 315 -19.10 6.57 4.24
CA PRO A 315 -20.17 5.62 4.02
C PRO A 315 -21.07 5.49 5.28
N ASN A 316 -22.39 5.41 5.07
CA ASN A 316 -23.35 5.22 6.18
C ASN A 316 -23.34 3.77 6.71
N THR A 317 -23.00 2.79 5.84
CA THR A 317 -22.81 1.38 6.19
C THR A 317 -21.34 1.05 6.09
N ILE A 318 -20.72 0.72 7.21
CA ILE A 318 -19.39 0.11 7.23
C ILE A 318 -19.61 -1.39 7.21
N ASP A 319 -19.33 -2.06 6.10
CA ASP A 319 -19.35 -3.51 6.02
C ASP A 319 -18.34 -4.08 7.02
N SER A 320 -18.85 -4.78 8.02
CA SER A 320 -18.04 -5.47 9.04
C SER A 320 -17.41 -6.78 8.52
N ASN A 321 -17.47 -7.03 7.19
CA ASN A 321 -16.93 -8.22 6.52
C ASN A 321 -15.91 -7.80 5.47
N ASN A 322 -14.61 -7.75 5.86
CA ASN A 322 -13.48 -8.12 5.01
C ASN A 322 -12.28 -8.47 5.89
#